data_321965f4104cc2a68ae17c61cedd18d1
#
_entry.id   321965f4104cc2a68ae17c61cedd18d1
#
_cell.length_a   1.000
_cell.length_b   1.000
_cell.length_c   1.000
_cell.angle_alpha   90.00
_cell.angle_beta   90.00
_cell.angle_gamma   90.00
#
_symmetry.space_group_name_H-M   'P 1'
#
loop_
_entity.id
_entity.type
_entity.pdbx_description
1 polymer ?
#
loop_
_entity_poly.entity_id
_entity_poly.type
_entity_poly.pdbx_seq_one_letter_code
_entity_poly.pdbx_strand_id
1 'polypeptide(L)'
;RNFDALHNLFSLYPDSLMLCTDDSHPDEIISDGHIDRLIRLGLKKYNVDLFDLLRSASVVPVEHYKIPVGLLREGDYADFLVVSNLEEFDVLESYIDGRKVYDKRDGVLFSFDISERINRFRTNMISAYDLKIVLPEECATVRVIDVKDGELLTGQYLWKPSVSPGQTVESSVAEDVLKLVVINRYSDQKPSIGFVRNVGLKKGAIASTVA
;
A
#
# COMPACT_ATOMS: atom_id res chain seq x y z
N ARG A 1 -9.13 -4.87 -1.78
CA ARG A 1 -9.36 -5.22 -3.19
C ARG A 1 -10.05 -6.57 -3.36
N ASN A 2 -9.74 -7.57 -2.54
CA ASN A 2 -10.29 -8.92 -2.69
C ASN A 2 -11.54 -9.19 -1.85
N PHE A 3 -12.03 -8.23 -1.10
CA PHE A 3 -13.18 -8.40 -0.20
C PHE A 3 -14.45 -8.81 -0.96
N ASP A 4 -14.67 -8.22 -2.16
CA ASP A 4 -15.80 -8.56 -3.03
C ASP A 4 -15.85 -10.07 -3.39
N ALA A 5 -14.68 -10.66 -3.61
CA ALA A 5 -14.57 -12.08 -3.97
C ALA A 5 -14.59 -13.02 -2.76
N LEU A 6 -14.22 -12.53 -1.57
CA LEU A 6 -13.93 -13.39 -0.41
C LEU A 6 -14.94 -13.25 0.74
N HIS A 7 -15.88 -12.29 0.68
CA HIS A 7 -16.79 -11.99 1.79
C HIS A 7 -17.62 -13.20 2.27
N ASN A 8 -18.00 -14.10 1.37
CA ASN A 8 -18.75 -15.30 1.73
C ASN A 8 -17.95 -16.29 2.59
N LEU A 9 -16.61 -16.19 2.59
CA LEU A 9 -15.77 -17.10 3.34
C LEU A 9 -15.76 -16.78 4.84
N PHE A 10 -16.12 -15.57 5.27
CA PHE A 10 -16.15 -15.22 6.69
C PHE A 10 -17.12 -16.05 7.48
N SER A 11 -18.31 -16.32 6.93
CA SER A 11 -19.30 -17.19 7.58
C SER A 11 -18.99 -18.69 7.45
N LEU A 12 -18.24 -19.09 6.42
CA LEU A 12 -17.87 -20.50 6.17
C LEU A 12 -16.64 -20.92 6.99
N TYR A 13 -15.69 -20.01 7.17
CA TYR A 13 -14.38 -20.29 7.78
C TYR A 13 -13.95 -19.17 8.75
N PRO A 14 -14.77 -18.84 9.77
CA PRO A 14 -14.50 -17.67 10.65
C PRO A 14 -13.19 -17.80 11.44
N ASP A 15 -12.72 -19.02 11.69
CA ASP A 15 -11.49 -19.31 12.43
C ASP A 15 -10.23 -19.37 11.55
N SER A 16 -10.36 -19.17 10.24
CA SER A 16 -9.26 -19.36 9.29
C SER A 16 -8.95 -18.11 8.47
N LEU A 17 -9.71 -17.04 8.66
CA LEU A 17 -9.56 -15.79 7.92
C LEU A 17 -9.06 -14.67 8.81
N MET A 18 -8.20 -13.83 8.26
CA MET A 18 -7.74 -12.60 8.88
C MET A 18 -8.02 -11.41 7.96
N LEU A 19 -8.43 -10.28 8.55
CA LEU A 19 -8.54 -9.02 7.84
C LEU A 19 -7.16 -8.36 7.69
N CYS A 20 -6.88 -7.87 6.50
CA CYS A 20 -5.66 -7.14 6.18
C CYS A 20 -5.97 -6.06 5.15
N THR A 21 -5.40 -4.88 5.30
CA THR A 21 -5.55 -3.78 4.34
C THR A 21 -4.48 -3.77 3.27
N ASP A 22 -3.39 -4.54 3.47
CA ASP A 22 -2.23 -4.57 2.61
C ASP A 22 -1.62 -3.16 2.41
N ASP A 23 -1.26 -2.76 1.21
CA ASP A 23 -0.67 -1.47 0.84
C ASP A 23 -1.72 -0.34 0.81
N SER A 24 -2.32 -0.02 1.94
CA SER A 24 -3.15 1.19 2.04
C SER A 24 -2.27 2.44 2.14
N HIS A 25 -2.61 3.45 1.36
CA HIS A 25 -1.93 4.73 1.44
C HIS A 25 -2.22 5.45 2.78
N PRO A 26 -1.26 6.21 3.34
CA PRO A 26 -1.46 6.90 4.61
C PRO A 26 -2.65 7.87 4.63
N ASP A 27 -2.92 8.54 3.52
CA ASP A 27 -4.08 9.42 3.35
C ASP A 27 -5.40 8.64 3.39
N GLU A 28 -5.47 7.46 2.76
CA GLU A 28 -6.64 6.56 2.85
C GLU A 28 -6.86 6.05 4.28
N ILE A 29 -5.77 5.72 5.00
CA ILE A 29 -5.87 5.30 6.40
C ILE A 29 -6.44 6.42 7.27
N ILE A 30 -6.03 7.66 7.01
CA ILE A 30 -6.51 8.82 7.78
C ILE A 30 -7.96 9.17 7.42
N SER A 31 -8.33 9.14 6.13
CA SER A 31 -9.67 9.55 5.67
C SER A 31 -10.74 8.48 5.90
N ASP A 32 -10.42 7.24 5.60
CA ASP A 32 -11.38 6.14 5.52
C ASP A 32 -11.29 5.14 6.68
N GLY A 33 -10.14 5.10 7.35
CA GLY A 33 -9.80 4.13 8.38
C GLY A 33 -9.00 2.95 7.85
N HIS A 34 -8.69 2.02 8.72
CA HIS A 34 -7.86 0.85 8.45
C HIS A 34 -8.67 -0.45 8.52
N ILE A 35 -8.48 -1.30 9.55
CA ILE A 35 -9.26 -2.54 9.74
C ILE A 35 -10.73 -2.23 10.03
N ASP A 36 -11.02 -1.17 10.76
CA ASP A 36 -12.38 -0.68 11.03
C ASP A 36 -13.16 -0.37 9.73
N ARG A 37 -12.50 0.17 8.71
CA ARG A 37 -13.08 0.34 7.37
C ARG A 37 -13.53 -1.00 6.77
N LEU A 38 -12.71 -2.05 6.90
CA LEU A 38 -13.07 -3.38 6.38
C LEU A 38 -14.25 -3.99 7.14
N ILE A 39 -14.33 -3.77 8.46
CA ILE A 39 -15.48 -4.18 9.27
C ILE A 39 -16.74 -3.47 8.79
N ARG A 40 -16.72 -2.14 8.66
CA ARG A 40 -17.85 -1.36 8.13
C ARG A 40 -18.27 -1.81 6.73
N LEU A 41 -17.30 -2.09 5.86
CA LEU A 41 -17.56 -2.60 4.51
C LEU A 41 -18.28 -3.95 4.55
N GLY A 42 -17.79 -4.88 5.38
CA GLY A 42 -18.40 -6.20 5.56
C GLY A 42 -19.83 -6.12 6.07
N LEU A 43 -20.07 -5.27 7.07
CA LEU A 43 -21.41 -5.06 7.63
C LEU A 43 -22.38 -4.44 6.61
N LYS A 44 -22.01 -3.28 6.04
CA LYS A 44 -22.95 -2.44 5.25
C LYS A 44 -23.18 -2.96 3.84
N LYS A 45 -22.13 -3.46 3.18
CA LYS A 45 -22.23 -3.86 1.77
C LYS A 45 -22.52 -5.34 1.59
N TYR A 46 -21.98 -6.19 2.47
CA TYR A 46 -22.03 -7.64 2.28
C TYR A 46 -22.85 -8.37 3.33
N ASN A 47 -23.37 -7.65 4.33
CA ASN A 47 -24.17 -8.21 5.42
C ASN A 47 -23.51 -9.42 6.09
N VAL A 48 -22.17 -9.35 6.24
CA VAL A 48 -21.40 -10.35 6.99
C VAL A 48 -21.68 -10.15 8.47
N ASP A 49 -21.77 -11.24 9.24
CA ASP A 49 -21.97 -11.17 10.68
C ASP A 49 -20.84 -10.39 11.36
N LEU A 50 -21.20 -9.50 12.28
CA LEU A 50 -20.23 -8.67 12.99
C LEU A 50 -19.21 -9.50 13.77
N PHE A 51 -19.64 -10.57 14.43
CA PHE A 51 -18.74 -11.37 15.26
C PHE A 51 -17.76 -12.19 14.42
N ASP A 52 -18.14 -12.61 13.21
CA ASP A 52 -17.23 -13.24 12.25
C ASP A 52 -16.16 -12.24 11.79
N LEU A 53 -16.54 -10.98 11.53
CA LEU A 53 -15.60 -9.91 11.17
C LEU A 53 -14.66 -9.56 12.34
N LEU A 54 -15.19 -9.42 13.56
CA LEU A 54 -14.39 -9.11 14.75
C LEU A 54 -13.43 -10.26 15.09
N ARG A 55 -13.87 -11.50 14.91
CA ARG A 55 -13.03 -12.68 15.07
C ARG A 55 -11.85 -12.65 14.10
N SER A 56 -12.12 -12.38 12.82
CA SER A 56 -11.10 -12.24 11.77
C SER A 56 -10.19 -11.01 11.95
N ALA A 57 -10.66 -9.97 12.64
CA ALA A 57 -9.88 -8.76 12.90
C ALA A 57 -9.01 -8.86 14.16
N SER A 58 -9.38 -9.69 15.13
CA SER A 58 -8.77 -9.69 16.47
C SER A 58 -8.33 -11.08 16.91
N VAL A 59 -9.26 -12.02 17.06
CA VAL A 59 -8.98 -13.33 17.66
C VAL A 59 -8.03 -14.15 16.80
N VAL A 60 -8.37 -14.32 15.52
CA VAL A 60 -7.57 -15.15 14.61
C VAL A 60 -6.15 -14.64 14.43
N PRO A 61 -5.89 -13.33 14.22
CA PRO A 61 -4.53 -12.80 14.16
C PRO A 61 -3.73 -13.04 15.45
N VAL A 62 -4.35 -12.82 16.60
CA VAL A 62 -3.70 -13.01 17.92
C VAL A 62 -3.30 -14.46 18.12
N GLU A 63 -4.20 -15.41 17.86
CA GLU A 63 -3.95 -16.83 18.02
C GLU A 63 -2.94 -17.38 17.00
N HIS A 64 -3.02 -16.91 15.75
CA HIS A 64 -2.12 -17.35 14.67
C HIS A 64 -0.68 -16.87 14.90
N TYR A 65 -0.51 -15.57 15.15
CA TYR A 65 0.83 -14.96 15.32
C TYR A 65 1.33 -15.01 16.76
N LYS A 66 0.49 -15.49 17.71
CA LYS A 66 0.81 -15.53 19.16
C LYS A 66 1.23 -14.15 19.70
N ILE A 67 0.50 -13.13 19.30
CA ILE A 67 0.79 -11.74 19.70
C ILE A 67 0.37 -11.55 21.16
N PRO A 68 1.22 -10.92 22.01
CA PRO A 68 0.91 -10.71 23.42
C PRO A 68 -0.03 -9.49 23.61
N VAL A 69 -1.25 -9.57 23.09
CA VAL A 69 -2.30 -8.55 23.25
C VAL A 69 -3.55 -9.19 23.85
N GLY A 70 -4.36 -8.37 24.53
CA GLY A 70 -5.56 -8.84 25.17
C GLY A 70 -6.72 -9.06 24.20
N LEU A 71 -7.60 -10.00 24.56
CA LEU A 71 -8.85 -10.31 23.86
C LEU A 71 -10.08 -10.16 24.76
N LEU A 72 -9.98 -9.32 25.79
CA LEU A 72 -11.01 -9.08 26.80
C LEU A 72 -11.42 -10.33 27.60
N ARG A 73 -10.52 -11.28 27.78
CA ARG A 73 -10.69 -12.43 28.66
C ARG A 73 -10.13 -12.11 30.06
N GLU A 74 -10.62 -12.77 31.07
CA GLU A 74 -10.08 -12.64 32.40
C GLU A 74 -8.60 -13.03 32.47
N GLY A 75 -7.76 -12.11 32.96
CA GLY A 75 -6.31 -12.27 33.01
C GLY A 75 -5.54 -11.76 31.77
N ASP A 76 -6.23 -11.37 30.71
CA ASP A 76 -5.60 -10.73 29.55
C ASP A 76 -5.20 -9.28 29.86
N TYR A 77 -4.32 -8.71 29.03
CA TYR A 77 -4.10 -7.26 28.98
C TYR A 77 -5.39 -6.53 28.62
N ALA A 78 -5.57 -5.34 29.18
CA ALA A 78 -6.75 -4.52 28.90
C ALA A 78 -6.56 -3.74 27.57
N ASP A 79 -6.55 -4.48 26.45
CA ASP A 79 -6.46 -3.96 25.09
C ASP A 79 -7.84 -3.98 24.46
N PHE A 80 -8.41 -2.80 24.21
CA PHE A 80 -9.77 -2.73 23.67
C PHE A 80 -10.05 -1.41 22.96
N LEU A 81 -11.11 -1.41 22.16
CA LEU A 81 -11.66 -0.25 21.50
C LEU A 81 -13.02 0.10 22.08
N VAL A 82 -13.33 1.40 22.15
CA VAL A 82 -14.68 1.91 22.38
C VAL A 82 -15.20 2.42 21.05
N VAL A 83 -16.32 1.89 20.59
CA VAL A 83 -16.95 2.26 19.34
C VAL A 83 -18.29 2.97 19.57
N SER A 84 -18.75 3.74 18.59
CA SER A 84 -20.02 4.50 18.68
C SER A 84 -21.23 3.58 18.86
N ASN A 85 -21.30 2.56 18.04
CA ASN A 85 -22.31 1.50 18.06
C ASN A 85 -21.85 0.35 17.15
N LEU A 86 -22.59 -0.75 17.11
CA LEU A 86 -22.24 -1.95 16.36
C LEU A 86 -22.59 -1.86 14.85
N GLU A 87 -23.33 -0.86 14.43
CA GLU A 87 -23.72 -0.66 13.01
C GLU A 87 -22.75 0.26 12.30
N GLU A 88 -22.43 1.42 12.89
CA GLU A 88 -21.50 2.40 12.31
C GLU A 88 -20.03 2.02 12.57
N PHE A 89 -19.76 1.38 13.68
CA PHE A 89 -18.45 0.91 14.11
C PHE A 89 -17.35 2.00 14.04
N ASP A 90 -17.73 3.22 14.44
CA ASP A 90 -16.79 4.34 14.56
C ASP A 90 -15.95 4.18 15.83
N VAL A 91 -14.63 4.16 15.68
CA VAL A 91 -13.71 4.09 16.84
C VAL A 91 -13.68 5.45 17.53
N LEU A 92 -14.11 5.46 18.80
CA LEU A 92 -14.11 6.64 19.67
C LEU A 92 -12.85 6.70 20.53
N GLU A 93 -12.43 5.57 21.07
CA GLU A 93 -11.27 5.47 21.94
C GLU A 93 -10.53 4.15 21.73
N SER A 94 -9.22 4.14 21.98
CA SER A 94 -8.38 2.95 21.96
C SER A 94 -7.58 2.86 23.26
N TYR A 95 -7.51 1.66 23.82
CA TYR A 95 -6.78 1.36 25.03
C TYR A 95 -5.77 0.25 24.79
N ILE A 96 -4.56 0.42 25.33
CA ILE A 96 -3.50 -0.58 25.34
C ILE A 96 -3.03 -0.72 26.80
N ASP A 97 -3.04 -1.92 27.32
CA ASP A 97 -2.67 -2.24 28.72
C ASP A 97 -3.42 -1.32 29.72
N GLY A 98 -4.71 -1.10 29.48
CA GLY A 98 -5.58 -0.25 30.28
C GLY A 98 -5.32 1.26 30.16
N ARG A 99 -4.38 1.70 29.34
CA ARG A 99 -4.08 3.11 29.10
C ARG A 99 -4.76 3.59 27.83
N LYS A 100 -5.48 4.71 27.92
CA LYS A 100 -6.04 5.36 26.74
C LYS A 100 -4.89 5.88 25.85
N VAL A 101 -4.82 5.42 24.60
CA VAL A 101 -3.80 5.80 23.63
C VAL A 101 -4.35 6.63 22.48
N TYR A 102 -5.66 6.62 22.31
CA TYR A 102 -6.35 7.42 21.31
C TYR A 102 -7.72 7.86 21.81
N ASP A 103 -8.10 9.08 21.50
CA ASP A 103 -9.43 9.64 21.68
C ASP A 103 -9.83 10.39 20.42
N LYS A 104 -11.06 10.19 19.90
CA LYS A 104 -11.52 10.81 18.64
C LYS A 104 -11.48 12.33 18.66
N ARG A 105 -11.59 12.97 19.85
CA ARG A 105 -11.52 14.43 20.01
C ARG A 105 -10.10 14.95 20.13
N ASP A 106 -9.26 14.23 20.87
CA ASP A 106 -7.93 14.69 21.26
C ASP A 106 -6.81 14.08 20.38
N GLY A 107 -7.15 13.06 19.58
CA GLY A 107 -6.20 12.37 18.70
C GLY A 107 -5.37 11.32 19.44
N VAL A 108 -4.13 11.14 19.00
CA VAL A 108 -3.16 10.20 19.60
C VAL A 108 -2.62 10.77 20.91
N LEU A 109 -2.69 9.99 21.98
CA LEU A 109 -2.36 10.40 23.35
C LEU A 109 -1.00 9.86 23.84
N PHE A 110 -0.14 9.40 22.93
CA PHE A 110 1.22 8.98 23.27
C PHE A 110 2.23 9.59 22.30
N SER A 111 3.47 9.65 22.72
CA SER A 111 4.59 10.02 21.87
C SER A 111 5.62 8.90 21.90
N PHE A 112 6.35 8.76 20.81
CA PHE A 112 7.50 7.85 20.74
C PHE A 112 8.66 8.59 20.08
N ASP A 113 9.84 8.36 20.62
CA ASP A 113 11.07 8.86 20.03
C ASP A 113 11.58 7.85 19.00
N ILE A 114 11.76 8.32 17.77
CA ILE A 114 12.48 7.57 16.75
C ILE A 114 13.98 7.74 17.04
N SER A 115 14.51 6.94 17.96
CA SER A 115 15.88 7.06 18.43
C SER A 115 16.93 6.57 17.44
N GLU A 116 16.58 5.67 16.52
CA GLU A 116 17.50 5.11 15.56
C GLU A 116 16.99 5.17 14.13
N ARG A 117 17.84 5.67 13.24
CA ARG A 117 17.61 5.57 11.80
C ARG A 117 18.01 4.17 11.34
N ILE A 118 17.04 3.30 11.12
CA ILE A 118 17.25 1.92 10.67
C ILE A 118 17.82 1.91 9.24
N ASN A 119 17.35 2.81 8.38
CA ASN A 119 17.74 2.88 6.99
C ASN A 119 19.05 3.66 6.80
N ARG A 120 20.04 3.02 6.19
CA ARG A 120 21.32 3.63 5.79
C ARG A 120 21.36 3.71 4.28
N PHE A 121 20.94 4.85 3.75
CA PHE A 121 20.99 5.09 2.33
C PHE A 121 22.41 5.38 1.87
N ARG A 122 22.83 4.72 0.78
CA ARG A 122 24.12 4.86 0.11
C ARG A 122 23.88 4.94 -1.39
N THR A 123 23.42 6.07 -1.85
CA THR A 123 23.24 6.29 -3.29
C THR A 123 24.14 7.43 -3.73
N ASN A 124 24.77 7.27 -4.88
CA ASN A 124 25.53 8.34 -5.51
C ASN A 124 24.60 9.39 -6.11
N MET A 125 25.13 10.57 -6.34
CA MET A 125 24.42 11.57 -7.13
C MET A 125 24.23 11.06 -8.55
N ILE A 126 22.99 11.11 -9.04
CA ILE A 126 22.60 10.68 -10.37
C ILE A 126 22.48 11.93 -11.25
N SER A 127 23.16 11.91 -12.37
CA SER A 127 23.10 12.98 -13.37
C SER A 127 22.08 12.65 -14.47
N ALA A 128 21.69 13.67 -15.24
CA ALA A 128 20.83 13.46 -16.40
C ALA A 128 21.48 12.53 -17.47
N TYR A 129 22.82 12.44 -17.46
CA TYR A 129 23.54 11.52 -18.35
C TYR A 129 23.29 10.06 -17.99
N ASP A 130 23.20 9.76 -16.70
CA ASP A 130 22.96 8.39 -16.19
C ASP A 130 21.55 7.89 -16.52
N LEU A 131 20.64 8.79 -16.93
CA LEU A 131 19.25 8.50 -17.30
C LEU A 131 19.02 8.40 -18.80
N LYS A 132 20.07 8.41 -19.60
CA LYS A 132 19.96 8.24 -21.05
C LYS A 132 19.75 6.78 -21.43
N ILE A 133 18.82 6.54 -22.35
CA ILE A 133 18.62 5.25 -23.02
C ILE A 133 18.94 5.46 -24.50
N VAL A 134 19.83 4.66 -25.02
CA VAL A 134 20.14 4.64 -26.46
C VAL A 134 19.43 3.44 -27.08
N LEU A 135 18.71 3.65 -28.18
CA LEU A 135 18.09 2.57 -28.93
C LEU A 135 19.18 1.70 -29.56
N PRO A 136 19.28 0.40 -29.25
CA PRO A 136 20.27 -0.46 -29.87
C PRO A 136 20.12 -0.52 -31.39
N GLU A 137 21.23 -0.70 -32.11
CA GLU A 137 21.27 -0.75 -33.60
C GLU A 137 20.33 -1.81 -34.18
N GLU A 138 20.12 -2.91 -33.47
CA GLU A 138 19.29 -4.04 -33.92
C GLU A 138 17.83 -3.89 -33.53
N CYS A 139 17.46 -2.83 -32.78
CA CYS A 139 16.12 -2.64 -32.23
C CYS A 139 15.36 -1.54 -32.97
N ALA A 140 14.11 -1.83 -33.32
CA ALA A 140 13.17 -0.84 -33.85
C ALA A 140 12.08 -0.43 -32.86
N THR A 141 11.96 -1.18 -31.74
CA THR A 141 10.90 -0.99 -30.73
C THR A 141 11.45 -1.08 -29.34
N VAL A 142 10.74 -0.44 -28.42
CA VAL A 142 11.03 -0.45 -26.98
C VAL A 142 9.85 -1.10 -26.26
N ARG A 143 10.15 -1.98 -25.30
CA ARG A 143 9.14 -2.55 -24.42
C ARG A 143 8.74 -1.53 -23.37
N VAL A 144 7.45 -1.27 -23.28
CA VAL A 144 6.84 -0.31 -22.36
C VAL A 144 5.90 -1.05 -21.40
N ILE A 145 5.97 -0.73 -20.14
CA ILE A 145 5.03 -1.22 -19.11
C ILE A 145 3.68 -0.54 -19.36
N ASP A 146 2.64 -1.34 -19.57
CA ASP A 146 1.28 -0.86 -19.81
C ASP A 146 0.51 -0.89 -18.50
N VAL A 147 0.39 0.27 -17.85
CA VAL A 147 -0.32 0.42 -16.57
C VAL A 147 -1.83 0.40 -16.82
N LYS A 148 -2.55 -0.29 -15.97
CA LYS A 148 -4.00 -0.31 -15.95
C LYS A 148 -4.49 0.21 -14.62
N ASP A 149 -5.36 1.21 -14.65
CA ASP A 149 -5.89 1.82 -13.44
C ASP A 149 -6.64 0.79 -12.58
N GLY A 150 -6.34 0.80 -11.28
CA GLY A 150 -6.94 -0.12 -10.31
C GLY A 150 -6.49 -1.59 -10.40
N GLU A 151 -5.63 -1.98 -11.35
CA GLU A 151 -5.13 -3.34 -11.47
C GLU A 151 -3.71 -3.49 -10.89
N LEU A 152 -3.43 -4.66 -10.28
CA LEU A 152 -2.08 -5.02 -9.80
C LEU A 152 -1.18 -5.51 -10.93
N LEU A 153 -1.78 -6.07 -11.97
CA LEU A 153 -1.04 -6.62 -13.10
C LEU A 153 -0.93 -5.57 -14.20
N THR A 154 0.28 -5.39 -14.69
CA THR A 154 0.56 -4.54 -15.84
C THR A 154 0.59 -5.34 -17.12
N GLY A 155 0.24 -4.70 -18.23
CA GLY A 155 0.41 -5.24 -19.57
C GLY A 155 1.79 -4.93 -20.15
N GLN A 156 1.97 -5.31 -21.40
CA GLN A 156 3.14 -4.97 -22.20
C GLN A 156 2.70 -4.28 -23.49
N TYR A 157 3.40 -3.21 -23.85
CA TYR A 157 3.23 -2.49 -25.10
C TYR A 157 4.58 -2.40 -25.84
N LEU A 158 4.60 -2.67 -27.13
CA LEU A 158 5.77 -2.47 -27.97
C LEU A 158 5.65 -1.12 -28.65
N TRP A 159 6.44 -0.16 -28.18
CA TRP A 159 6.47 1.20 -28.67
C TRP A 159 7.57 1.37 -29.72
N LYS A 160 7.25 2.05 -30.83
CA LYS A 160 8.21 2.45 -31.83
C LYS A 160 8.52 3.94 -31.69
N PRO A 161 9.64 4.31 -31.03
CA PRO A 161 9.99 5.71 -30.85
C PRO A 161 10.34 6.36 -32.19
N SER A 162 10.12 7.68 -32.30
CA SER A 162 10.43 8.46 -33.49
C SER A 162 11.92 8.80 -33.60
N VAL A 163 12.79 7.84 -33.25
CA VAL A 163 14.26 7.99 -33.36
C VAL A 163 14.85 6.79 -34.07
N SER A 164 16.00 7.00 -34.68
CA SER A 164 16.76 5.92 -35.36
C SER A 164 17.57 5.12 -34.31
N PRO A 165 17.94 3.87 -34.64
CA PRO A 165 18.93 3.13 -33.88
C PRO A 165 20.20 3.95 -33.63
N GLY A 166 20.83 3.79 -32.49
CA GLY A 166 21.97 4.58 -32.02
C GLY A 166 21.61 5.93 -31.40
N GLN A 167 20.37 6.38 -31.50
CA GLN A 167 19.93 7.65 -30.92
C GLN A 167 19.31 7.47 -29.53
N THR A 168 19.29 8.56 -28.73
CA THR A 168 18.67 8.59 -27.42
C THR A 168 17.15 8.56 -27.53
N VAL A 169 16.53 7.66 -26.78
CA VAL A 169 15.08 7.57 -26.67
C VAL A 169 14.61 8.46 -25.50
N GLU A 170 13.74 9.41 -25.82
CA GLU A 170 13.12 10.29 -24.82
C GLU A 170 11.65 9.92 -24.59
N SER A 171 11.05 10.47 -23.50
CA SER A 171 9.63 10.32 -23.24
C SER A 171 8.79 10.97 -24.34
N SER A 172 7.65 10.37 -24.67
CA SER A 172 6.65 10.94 -25.58
C SER A 172 5.38 11.28 -24.78
N VAL A 173 5.23 12.54 -24.39
CA VAL A 173 4.04 13.00 -23.66
C VAL A 173 2.77 12.87 -24.50
N ALA A 174 2.90 13.04 -25.84
CA ALA A 174 1.78 12.93 -26.77
C ALA A 174 1.21 11.50 -26.82
N GLU A 175 2.08 10.49 -26.69
CA GLU A 175 1.70 9.07 -26.68
C GLU A 175 1.57 8.50 -25.28
N ASP A 176 1.70 9.36 -24.24
CA ASP A 176 1.72 8.99 -22.83
C ASP A 176 2.75 7.89 -22.51
N VAL A 177 3.90 7.92 -23.17
CA VAL A 177 5.04 7.04 -22.89
C VAL A 177 6.09 7.83 -22.12
N LEU A 178 6.27 7.50 -20.86
CA LEU A 178 7.11 8.23 -19.92
C LEU A 178 8.29 7.39 -19.46
N LYS A 179 9.42 8.04 -19.18
CA LYS A 179 10.60 7.38 -18.63
C LYS A 179 10.35 7.00 -17.16
N LEU A 180 10.58 5.75 -16.82
CA LEU A 180 10.55 5.20 -15.47
C LEU A 180 11.98 4.95 -15.02
N VAL A 181 12.33 5.46 -13.83
CA VAL A 181 13.66 5.29 -13.23
C VAL A 181 13.55 4.65 -11.87
N VAL A 182 14.24 3.55 -11.66
CA VAL A 182 14.34 2.87 -10.36
C VAL A 182 15.76 3.00 -9.84
N ILE A 183 15.89 3.58 -8.65
CA ILE A 183 17.16 3.85 -7.99
C ILE A 183 17.27 2.96 -6.76
N ASN A 184 18.33 2.15 -6.69
CA ASN A 184 18.65 1.41 -5.47
C ASN A 184 19.26 2.38 -4.44
N ARG A 185 18.56 2.60 -3.33
CA ARG A 185 19.00 3.51 -2.26
C ARG A 185 20.04 2.91 -1.32
N TYR A 186 20.27 1.61 -1.39
CA TYR A 186 21.14 0.88 -0.48
C TYR A 186 22.50 0.51 -1.09
N SER A 187 22.72 0.81 -2.36
CA SER A 187 23.98 0.53 -3.05
C SER A 187 24.25 1.51 -4.18
N ASP A 188 25.50 1.59 -4.61
CA ASP A 188 25.98 2.45 -5.69
C ASP A 188 25.69 1.87 -7.09
N GLN A 189 24.62 1.12 -7.25
CA GLN A 189 24.23 0.56 -8.54
C GLN A 189 23.71 1.66 -9.46
N LYS A 190 23.97 1.48 -10.78
CA LYS A 190 23.38 2.34 -11.78
C LYS A 190 21.85 2.26 -11.75
N PRO A 191 21.13 3.36 -12.02
CA PRO A 191 19.68 3.34 -12.15
C PRO A 191 19.21 2.32 -13.17
N SER A 192 18.14 1.61 -12.86
CA SER A 192 17.40 0.84 -13.85
C SER A 192 16.40 1.76 -14.54
N ILE A 193 16.40 1.77 -15.88
CA ILE A 193 15.58 2.69 -16.64
C ILE A 193 14.68 1.89 -17.59
N GLY A 194 13.42 2.29 -17.66
CA GLY A 194 12.41 1.72 -18.54
C GLY A 194 11.45 2.79 -19.03
N PHE A 195 10.37 2.33 -19.64
CA PHE A 195 9.27 3.17 -20.06
C PHE A 195 7.95 2.61 -19.54
N VAL A 196 7.03 3.53 -19.21
CA VAL A 196 5.70 3.25 -18.72
C VAL A 196 4.70 4.11 -19.47
N ARG A 197 3.48 3.61 -19.69
CA ARG A 197 2.38 4.40 -20.27
C ARG A 197 1.11 4.31 -19.46
N ASN A 198 0.13 5.14 -19.79
CA ASN A 198 -1.15 5.32 -19.11
C ASN A 198 -1.01 5.93 -17.69
N VAL A 199 -0.01 6.79 -17.51
CA VAL A 199 0.22 7.56 -16.29
C VAL A 199 -0.41 8.95 -16.36
N GLY A 200 -0.52 9.51 -17.56
CA GLY A 200 -1.17 10.80 -17.83
C GLY A 200 -0.38 12.04 -17.41
N LEU A 201 0.88 11.92 -17.01
CA LEU A 201 1.73 13.04 -16.58
C LEU A 201 2.12 13.91 -17.77
N LYS A 202 1.76 15.20 -17.75
CA LYS A 202 2.03 16.16 -18.83
C LYS A 202 3.25 17.02 -18.58
N LYS A 203 3.60 17.30 -17.33
CA LYS A 203 4.76 18.11 -16.93
C LYS A 203 5.30 17.63 -15.58
N GLY A 204 6.60 17.86 -15.36
CA GLY A 204 7.26 17.51 -14.09
C GLY A 204 7.62 16.05 -13.97
N ALA A 205 7.80 15.60 -12.73
CA ALA A 205 8.10 14.22 -12.38
C ALA A 205 7.37 13.83 -11.09
N ILE A 206 7.06 12.54 -10.96
CA ILE A 206 6.55 11.95 -9.72
C ILE A 206 7.66 11.07 -9.17
N ALA A 207 7.94 11.20 -7.88
CA ALA A 207 8.86 10.31 -7.18
C ALA A 207 8.16 9.70 -5.98
N SER A 208 8.39 8.41 -5.77
CA SER A 208 7.91 7.66 -4.62
C SER A 208 9.02 6.80 -4.06
N THR A 209 9.00 6.61 -2.76
CA THR A 209 9.84 5.64 -2.09
C THR A 209 8.99 4.44 -1.76
N VAL A 210 9.23 3.34 -2.46
CA VAL A 210 8.68 2.06 -2.04
C VAL A 210 9.63 1.48 -1.01
N ALA A 211 9.08 1.09 0.13
CA ALA A 211 9.84 0.45 1.18
C ALA A 211 10.14 -1.00 0.81
#